data_64e2aa48a6e9e36601d2d2042dd104c3
#
_entry.id   64e2aa48a6e9e36601d2d2042dd104c3
#
_cell.length_a   1.000
_cell.length_b   1.000
_cell.length_c   1.000
_cell.angle_alpha   90.00
_cell.angle_beta   90.00
_cell.angle_gamma   90.00
#
_symmetry.space_group_name_H-M   'P 1'
#
loop_
_entity.id
_entity.type
_entity.pdbx_description
1 polymer ?
#
loop_
_entity_poly.entity_id
_entity_poly.type
_entity_poly.pdbx_seq_one_letter_code
_entity_poly.pdbx_strand_id
1 'polypeptide(L)'
;SCEHGYLKSLKASPMETRRTFLKASALGVGAAVLDPTLRDLLAASASNVMPRRFIFIRKSNGVRPGEVSLPSFSDQEKSLDAKKQPLEVDLEHHELPNWLRALDDYKQHMTILHGLSCKMSENGHWSYSSVMGAYKSGRNSLSGIKRATIDFEIARLFPSPFGHVELSLTGNYSSFRNGIVAGYSAPGPHQRNYCYADPQTAYNELFKSVTDPGTVDSENQMLRFLQDDETFKAEVLKGHEKLKLSNHIRSIEAIRERNRQVEQMSASIAKHLPEIDKVHSNGGLNASTPEKQNAFTDILVAALVTGLTNVVTYTIDELSTPIKGLPGNEGDHISIHELGHNGGYSGIPAEKIREKIRVGHIDQV
;
A
#
# COMPACT_ATOMS: atom_id res chain seq x y z
N SER A 1 -20.69 -42.37 33.89
CA SER A 1 -20.77 -42.58 32.43
C SER A 1 -20.42 -41.29 31.72
N CYS A 2 -19.22 -41.26 31.13
CA CYS A 2 -18.70 -40.14 30.37
C CYS A 2 -19.08 -40.32 28.91
N GLU A 3 -19.71 -39.33 28.31
CA GLU A 3 -19.82 -39.25 26.86
C GLU A 3 -18.80 -38.21 26.34
N HIS A 4 -17.86 -38.70 25.57
CA HIS A 4 -16.89 -37.92 24.81
C HIS A 4 -17.49 -37.58 23.44
N GLY A 5 -17.79 -36.31 23.22
CA GLY A 5 -18.15 -35.77 21.92
C GLY A 5 -16.91 -35.54 21.07
N TYR A 6 -16.74 -36.34 20.01
CA TYR A 6 -15.72 -36.17 18.99
C TYR A 6 -16.03 -34.97 18.08
N LEU A 7 -15.28 -33.90 18.19
CA LEU A 7 -15.21 -32.87 17.15
C LEU A 7 -14.36 -33.38 15.98
N LYS A 8 -15.01 -33.77 14.89
CA LYS A 8 -14.33 -34.05 13.61
C LYS A 8 -13.81 -32.74 13.03
N SER A 9 -12.51 -32.55 13.07
CA SER A 9 -11.79 -31.54 12.31
C SER A 9 -11.92 -31.81 10.82
N LEU A 10 -12.69 -31.01 10.10
CA LEU A 10 -12.69 -30.98 8.64
C LEU A 10 -11.42 -30.32 8.15
N LYS A 11 -10.41 -31.11 7.85
CA LYS A 11 -9.22 -30.68 7.09
C LYS A 11 -9.64 -30.48 5.63
N ALA A 12 -9.95 -29.26 5.23
CA ALA A 12 -10.03 -28.90 3.82
C ALA A 12 -8.62 -29.01 3.20
N SER A 13 -8.48 -29.68 2.06
CA SER A 13 -7.20 -29.86 1.40
C SER A 13 -6.69 -28.53 0.86
N PRO A 14 -5.40 -28.19 1.00
CA PRO A 14 -4.83 -26.90 0.56
C PRO A 14 -4.95 -26.61 -0.94
N MET A 15 -5.27 -27.61 -1.74
CA MET A 15 -5.39 -27.50 -3.19
C MET A 15 -6.78 -27.03 -3.67
N GLU A 16 -7.83 -27.35 -2.95
CA GLU A 16 -9.19 -26.91 -3.30
C GLU A 16 -9.40 -25.43 -3.04
N THR A 17 -8.87 -24.91 -1.95
CA THR A 17 -8.94 -23.50 -1.58
C THR A 17 -8.24 -22.59 -2.61
N ARG A 18 -7.09 -23.01 -3.14
CA ARG A 18 -6.37 -22.27 -4.18
C ARG A 18 -7.12 -22.23 -5.52
N ARG A 19 -7.73 -23.35 -5.92
CA ARG A 19 -8.50 -23.43 -7.17
C ARG A 19 -9.78 -22.60 -7.12
N THR A 20 -10.43 -22.57 -5.99
CA THR A 20 -11.67 -21.78 -5.78
C THR A 20 -11.36 -20.30 -5.77
N PHE A 21 -10.29 -19.86 -5.11
CA PHE A 21 -9.83 -18.47 -5.11
C PHE A 21 -9.43 -17.99 -6.52
N LEU A 22 -8.70 -18.81 -7.28
CA LEU A 22 -8.28 -18.47 -8.64
C LEU A 22 -9.44 -18.47 -9.65
N LYS A 23 -10.47 -19.31 -9.46
CA LYS A 23 -11.68 -19.31 -10.30
C LYS A 23 -12.57 -18.10 -10.03
N ALA A 24 -12.71 -17.69 -8.78
CA ALA A 24 -13.46 -16.50 -8.40
C ALA A 24 -12.83 -15.21 -8.96
N SER A 25 -11.49 -15.15 -8.97
CA SER A 25 -10.74 -14.01 -9.53
C SER A 25 -10.81 -13.91 -11.06
N ALA A 26 -11.00 -15.04 -11.76
CA ALA A 26 -11.00 -15.10 -13.22
C ALA A 26 -12.35 -14.75 -13.87
N LEU A 27 -13.45 -14.83 -13.14
CA LEU A 27 -14.80 -14.73 -13.72
C LEU A 27 -15.48 -13.37 -13.52
N GLY A 28 -14.87 -12.39 -12.86
CA GLY A 28 -15.46 -11.06 -12.68
C GLY A 28 -16.78 -11.04 -11.88
N VAL A 29 -17.22 -12.17 -11.35
CA VAL A 29 -18.44 -12.35 -10.56
C VAL A 29 -18.03 -12.38 -9.08
N GLY A 30 -17.57 -11.22 -8.60
CA GLY A 30 -16.86 -11.13 -7.33
C GLY A 30 -17.67 -11.31 -6.06
N ALA A 31 -18.98 -11.33 -6.07
CA ALA A 31 -19.75 -11.28 -4.83
C ALA A 31 -20.23 -12.65 -4.30
N ALA A 32 -20.26 -13.70 -5.11
CA ALA A 32 -20.96 -14.94 -4.73
C ALA A 32 -20.07 -16.05 -4.14
N VAL A 33 -18.74 -15.93 -4.23
CA VAL A 33 -17.80 -16.98 -3.78
C VAL A 33 -16.68 -16.40 -2.93
N LEU A 34 -17.00 -15.46 -2.06
CA LEU A 34 -16.03 -15.00 -1.05
C LEU A 34 -15.93 -16.06 0.05
N ASP A 35 -14.67 -16.39 0.39
CA ASP A 35 -14.33 -17.17 1.58
C ASP A 35 -15.15 -16.70 2.79
N PRO A 36 -15.64 -17.60 3.64
CA PRO A 36 -16.38 -17.25 4.86
C PRO A 36 -15.70 -16.15 5.68
N THR A 37 -14.39 -16.15 5.79
CA THR A 37 -13.62 -15.09 6.44
C THR A 37 -13.81 -13.72 5.80
N LEU A 38 -13.93 -13.64 4.48
CA LEU A 38 -14.18 -12.39 3.78
C LEU A 38 -15.65 -11.95 3.91
N ARG A 39 -16.60 -12.92 4.01
CA ARG A 39 -18.03 -12.64 4.33
C ARG A 39 -18.18 -12.09 5.74
N ASP A 40 -17.46 -12.66 6.71
CA ASP A 40 -17.45 -12.18 8.09
C ASP A 40 -16.83 -10.77 8.18
N LEU A 41 -15.81 -10.49 7.37
CA LEU A 41 -15.24 -9.16 7.22
C LEU A 41 -16.26 -8.14 6.67
N LEU A 42 -17.05 -8.54 5.68
CA LEU A 42 -18.10 -7.69 5.08
C LEU A 42 -19.29 -7.51 6.02
N ALA A 43 -19.71 -8.56 6.73
CA ALA A 43 -20.78 -8.49 7.71
C ALA A 43 -20.41 -7.58 8.89
N ALA A 44 -19.16 -7.58 9.33
CA ALA A 44 -18.65 -6.68 10.35
C ALA A 44 -18.63 -5.21 9.89
N SER A 45 -18.49 -4.92 8.61
CA SER A 45 -18.58 -3.57 8.07
C SER A 45 -20.01 -3.02 7.98
N ALA A 46 -21.01 -3.90 7.95
CA ALA A 46 -22.43 -3.52 7.93
C ALA A 46 -23.01 -3.25 9.35
N SER A 47 -22.31 -3.67 10.40
CA SER A 47 -22.62 -3.32 11.79
C SER A 47 -21.84 -2.04 12.15
N ASN A 48 -22.33 -1.23 13.09
CA ASN A 48 -21.69 0.00 13.62
C ASN A 48 -20.27 -0.22 14.22
N VAL A 49 -19.51 -1.18 13.72
CA VAL A 49 -18.13 -1.47 14.07
C VAL A 49 -17.23 -0.51 13.28
N MET A 50 -16.22 0.04 13.93
CA MET A 50 -15.21 0.89 13.28
C MET A 50 -14.73 0.26 11.97
N PRO A 51 -14.68 1.01 10.87
CA PRO A 51 -14.27 0.47 9.58
C PRO A 51 -12.84 -0.09 9.70
N ARG A 52 -12.63 -1.27 9.13
CA ARG A 52 -11.28 -1.86 9.08
C ARG A 52 -10.41 -1.04 8.15
N ARG A 53 -9.17 -0.81 8.56
CA ARG A 53 -8.17 -0.08 7.81
C ARG A 53 -7.03 -1.01 7.44
N PHE A 54 -6.51 -0.83 6.23
CA PHE A 54 -5.44 -1.65 5.68
C PHE A 54 -4.28 -0.77 5.23
N ILE A 55 -3.11 -1.07 5.72
CA ILE A 55 -1.88 -0.39 5.33
C ILE A 55 -0.95 -1.43 4.71
N PHE A 56 -0.59 -1.23 3.46
CA PHE A 56 0.40 -2.03 2.74
C PHE A 56 1.72 -1.28 2.71
N ILE A 57 2.66 -1.65 3.57
CA ILE A 57 4.00 -1.07 3.56
C ILE A 57 4.86 -1.87 2.59
N ARG A 58 5.33 -1.20 1.54
CA ARG A 58 6.13 -1.80 0.50
C ARG A 58 7.59 -1.35 0.60
N LYS A 59 8.48 -2.33 0.56
CA LYS A 59 9.93 -2.13 0.49
C LYS A 59 10.47 -2.70 -0.83
N SER A 60 11.27 -1.91 -1.57
CA SER A 60 11.73 -2.28 -2.91
C SER A 60 12.85 -3.31 -2.91
N ASN A 61 13.77 -3.21 -1.97
CA ASN A 61 15.01 -4.01 -1.95
C ASN A 61 14.85 -5.37 -1.26
N GLY A 62 13.65 -5.69 -0.78
CA GLY A 62 13.38 -6.93 -0.06
C GLY A 62 14.15 -7.04 1.26
N VAL A 63 14.05 -8.23 1.85
CA VAL A 63 14.78 -8.60 3.07
C VAL A 63 15.42 -9.96 2.83
N ARG A 64 16.69 -10.11 3.18
CA ARG A 64 17.39 -11.39 3.02
C ARG A 64 16.91 -12.37 4.08
N PRO A 65 16.84 -13.67 3.78
CA PRO A 65 16.38 -14.68 4.74
C PRO A 65 17.06 -14.59 6.11
N GLY A 66 18.39 -14.49 6.15
CA GLY A 66 19.12 -14.38 7.42
C GLY A 66 18.89 -13.09 8.21
N GLU A 67 18.32 -12.05 7.59
CA GLU A 67 18.04 -10.78 8.24
C GLU A 67 16.65 -10.76 8.92
N VAL A 68 15.81 -11.77 8.69
CA VAL A 68 14.49 -11.97 9.34
C VAL A 68 14.44 -13.15 10.29
N SER A 69 15.48 -13.98 10.33
CA SER A 69 15.59 -15.06 11.31
C SER A 69 15.58 -14.50 12.73
N LEU A 70 14.83 -15.14 13.63
CA LEU A 70 14.77 -14.71 15.02
C LEU A 70 16.09 -15.05 15.74
N PRO A 71 16.71 -14.08 16.43
CA PRO A 71 18.01 -14.27 17.09
C PRO A 71 18.00 -15.39 18.12
N SER A 72 16.86 -15.57 18.79
CA SER A 72 16.65 -16.55 19.87
C SER A 72 16.27 -17.96 19.41
N PHE A 73 16.29 -18.24 18.11
CA PHE A 73 16.06 -19.62 17.63
C PHE A 73 17.02 -20.62 18.29
N SER A 74 16.49 -21.72 18.78
CA SER A 74 17.26 -22.88 19.21
C SER A 74 18.02 -23.50 18.03
N ASP A 75 18.98 -24.35 18.31
CA ASP A 75 19.75 -25.05 17.27
C ASP A 75 18.86 -25.96 16.41
N GLN A 76 17.79 -26.52 16.98
CA GLN A 76 16.80 -27.30 16.26
C GLN A 76 16.00 -26.43 15.29
N GLU A 77 15.50 -25.28 15.73
CA GLU A 77 14.76 -24.32 14.90
C GLU A 77 15.63 -23.76 13.80
N LYS A 78 16.89 -23.38 14.10
CA LYS A 78 17.88 -23.00 13.08
C LYS A 78 18.12 -24.08 12.05
N SER A 79 18.16 -25.34 12.47
CA SER A 79 18.34 -26.48 11.55
C SER A 79 17.14 -26.67 10.64
N LEU A 80 15.91 -26.48 11.15
CA LEU A 80 14.68 -26.57 10.36
C LEU A 80 14.58 -25.42 9.36
N ASP A 81 14.86 -24.19 9.79
CA ASP A 81 14.88 -23.00 8.92
C ASP A 81 15.91 -23.15 7.80
N ALA A 82 17.14 -23.57 8.14
CA ALA A 82 18.20 -23.81 7.15
C ALA A 82 17.83 -24.88 6.11
N LYS A 83 17.08 -25.91 6.53
CA LYS A 83 16.57 -26.98 5.65
C LYS A 83 15.30 -26.58 4.88
N LYS A 84 14.79 -25.35 5.10
CA LYS A 84 13.52 -24.87 4.53
C LYS A 84 12.34 -25.79 4.85
N GLN A 85 12.34 -26.38 6.04
CA GLN A 85 11.23 -27.16 6.57
C GLN A 85 10.17 -26.21 7.14
N PRO A 86 8.88 -26.59 7.11
CA PRO A 86 7.85 -25.82 7.79
C PRO A 86 8.20 -25.69 9.28
N LEU A 87 8.24 -24.46 9.77
CA LEU A 87 8.49 -24.10 11.14
C LEU A 87 7.46 -23.07 11.56
N GLU A 88 6.74 -23.35 12.64
CA GLU A 88 5.80 -22.43 13.27
C GLU A 88 6.23 -22.25 14.71
N VAL A 89 6.45 -21.01 15.12
CA VAL A 89 6.90 -20.65 16.46
C VAL A 89 6.06 -19.49 16.99
N ASP A 90 5.91 -19.44 18.28
CA ASP A 90 5.27 -18.33 18.98
C ASP A 90 6.27 -17.18 19.16
N LEU A 91 5.92 -16.00 18.62
CA LEU A 91 6.77 -14.82 18.72
C LEU A 91 6.95 -14.33 20.16
N GLU A 92 6.02 -14.61 21.08
CA GLU A 92 6.12 -14.19 22.48
C GLU A 92 7.36 -14.77 23.17
N HIS A 93 7.78 -15.98 22.75
CA HIS A 93 8.93 -16.68 23.30
C HIS A 93 10.25 -16.39 22.56
N HIS A 94 10.21 -15.52 21.56
CA HIS A 94 11.38 -15.20 20.76
C HIS A 94 11.71 -13.70 20.76
N GLU A 95 13.00 -13.40 20.62
CA GLU A 95 13.48 -12.04 20.38
C GLU A 95 13.28 -11.68 18.92
N LEU A 96 12.79 -10.48 18.64
CA LEU A 96 12.76 -9.95 17.28
C LEU A 96 14.17 -9.56 16.82
N PRO A 97 14.45 -9.63 15.50
CA PRO A 97 15.65 -9.04 14.94
C PRO A 97 15.78 -7.57 15.34
N ASN A 98 17.00 -7.08 15.48
CA ASN A 98 17.28 -5.73 15.99
C ASN A 98 16.46 -4.63 15.29
N TRP A 99 16.27 -4.74 13.98
CA TRP A 99 15.51 -3.77 13.19
C TRP A 99 13.97 -3.83 13.38
N LEU A 100 13.46 -4.87 14.04
CA LEU A 100 12.03 -5.00 14.42
C LEU A 100 11.78 -4.76 15.92
N ARG A 101 12.80 -4.45 16.72
CA ARG A 101 12.66 -4.30 18.19
C ARG A 101 11.66 -3.24 18.61
N ALA A 102 11.49 -2.17 17.85
CA ALA A 102 10.47 -1.16 18.13
C ALA A 102 9.04 -1.74 18.13
N LEU A 103 8.84 -2.94 17.56
CA LEU A 103 7.56 -3.63 17.54
C LEU A 103 7.42 -4.71 18.62
N ASP A 104 8.33 -4.81 19.59
CA ASP A 104 8.27 -5.82 20.65
C ASP A 104 6.96 -5.80 21.44
N ASP A 105 6.44 -4.62 21.74
CA ASP A 105 5.15 -4.44 22.44
C ASP A 105 3.93 -4.91 21.63
N TYR A 106 4.11 -5.13 20.36
CA TYR A 106 3.04 -5.55 19.42
C TYR A 106 3.13 -7.03 19.00
N LYS A 107 4.08 -7.81 19.55
CA LYS A 107 4.32 -9.22 19.19
C LYS A 107 3.05 -10.06 19.14
N GLN A 108 2.18 -9.91 20.14
CA GLN A 108 0.89 -10.62 20.23
C GLN A 108 -0.06 -10.34 19.05
N HIS A 109 0.19 -9.28 18.30
CA HIS A 109 -0.60 -8.87 17.12
C HIS A 109 0.16 -9.07 15.81
N MET A 110 1.35 -9.68 15.85
CA MET A 110 2.22 -9.84 14.69
C MET A 110 2.21 -11.28 14.17
N THR A 111 2.36 -11.41 12.86
CA THR A 111 2.69 -12.67 12.19
C THR A 111 3.80 -12.42 11.19
N ILE A 112 4.91 -13.11 11.33
CA ILE A 112 6.04 -13.06 10.39
C ILE A 112 5.98 -14.27 9.48
N LEU A 113 5.77 -14.04 8.18
CA LEU A 113 5.77 -15.08 7.16
C LEU A 113 7.12 -15.08 6.44
N HIS A 114 7.89 -16.13 6.66
CA HIS A 114 9.22 -16.31 6.09
C HIS A 114 9.20 -17.37 4.97
N GLY A 115 10.11 -17.25 4.01
CA GLY A 115 10.27 -18.27 2.94
C GLY A 115 9.20 -18.22 1.85
N LEU A 116 8.36 -17.19 1.77
CA LEU A 116 7.44 -17.01 0.65
C LEU A 116 8.21 -16.74 -0.63
N SER A 117 7.94 -17.52 -1.66
CA SER A 117 8.55 -17.32 -2.98
C SER A 117 7.54 -16.76 -3.97
N CYS A 118 7.90 -15.70 -4.66
CA CYS A 118 7.12 -15.17 -5.76
C CYS A 118 7.58 -15.75 -7.10
N LYS A 119 7.34 -17.06 -7.31
CA LYS A 119 7.69 -17.75 -8.58
C LYS A 119 6.97 -17.18 -9.80
N MET A 120 5.94 -16.36 -9.58
CA MET A 120 5.13 -15.74 -10.64
C MET A 120 5.76 -14.47 -11.20
N SER A 121 6.63 -13.79 -10.46
CA SER A 121 7.38 -12.65 -10.97
C SER A 121 8.81 -13.06 -11.33
N GLU A 122 9.36 -12.51 -12.41
CA GLU A 122 10.77 -12.68 -12.72
C GLU A 122 11.63 -11.95 -11.69
N ASN A 123 12.82 -12.49 -11.42
CA ASN A 123 13.82 -11.82 -10.61
C ASN A 123 14.26 -10.51 -11.25
N GLY A 124 14.51 -9.51 -10.42
CA GLY A 124 15.10 -8.26 -10.82
C GLY A 124 14.19 -7.06 -10.64
N HIS A 125 14.55 -5.99 -11.32
CA HIS A 125 14.05 -4.63 -11.09
C HIS A 125 12.62 -4.37 -11.64
N TRP A 126 11.89 -5.37 -12.13
CA TRP A 126 10.71 -5.17 -12.98
C TRP A 126 9.41 -5.79 -12.48
N SER A 127 9.43 -6.34 -11.26
CA SER A 127 8.28 -7.12 -10.75
C SER A 127 7.28 -6.33 -9.90
N TYR A 128 7.26 -5.02 -10.02
CA TYR A 128 6.54 -4.12 -9.11
C TYR A 128 5.06 -4.46 -8.89
N SER A 129 4.21 -4.21 -9.88
CA SER A 129 2.77 -4.45 -9.73
C SER A 129 2.40 -5.94 -9.71
N SER A 130 3.25 -6.82 -10.27
CA SER A 130 2.97 -8.25 -10.34
C SER A 130 3.00 -8.93 -8.97
N VAL A 131 3.78 -8.43 -8.03
CA VAL A 131 3.86 -8.96 -6.66
C VAL A 131 2.50 -8.83 -5.97
N MET A 132 1.90 -7.65 -6.02
CA MET A 132 0.59 -7.39 -5.42
C MET A 132 -0.58 -7.87 -6.29
N GLY A 133 -0.34 -8.07 -7.59
CA GLY A 133 -1.34 -8.56 -8.54
C GLY A 133 -1.30 -10.08 -8.76
N ALA A 134 -0.32 -10.80 -8.21
CA ALA A 134 -0.15 -12.24 -8.35
C ALA A 134 -0.19 -12.73 -9.80
N TYR A 135 0.57 -12.11 -10.69
CA TYR A 135 0.70 -12.51 -12.09
C TYR A 135 2.16 -12.54 -12.55
N LYS A 136 2.43 -13.30 -13.62
CA LYS A 136 3.76 -13.34 -14.22
C LYS A 136 4.05 -12.04 -14.97
N SER A 137 5.06 -11.30 -14.52
CA SER A 137 5.63 -10.15 -15.21
C SER A 137 6.81 -10.58 -16.08
N GLY A 138 7.03 -9.89 -17.20
CA GLY A 138 8.26 -10.03 -18.00
C GLY A 138 9.37 -9.10 -17.51
N ARG A 139 10.53 -9.19 -18.17
CA ARG A 139 11.70 -8.32 -17.87
C ARG A 139 11.50 -6.85 -18.23
N ASN A 140 10.45 -6.51 -18.97
CA ASN A 140 10.13 -5.13 -19.30
C ASN A 140 9.38 -4.46 -18.17
N SER A 141 9.84 -3.27 -17.76
CA SER A 141 9.12 -2.38 -16.85
C SER A 141 7.72 -2.02 -17.34
N LEU A 142 7.49 -2.16 -18.64
CA LEU A 142 6.22 -1.99 -19.34
C LEU A 142 5.46 -3.32 -19.54
N SER A 143 5.89 -4.43 -18.91
CA SER A 143 5.07 -5.63 -18.95
C SER A 143 3.70 -5.27 -18.40
N GLY A 144 2.69 -5.35 -19.26
CA GLY A 144 1.38 -4.80 -18.98
C GLY A 144 0.80 -5.27 -17.66
N ILE A 145 0.24 -4.37 -16.92
CA ILE A 145 -0.57 -4.68 -15.74
C ILE A 145 -1.72 -5.56 -16.19
N LYS A 146 -1.81 -6.78 -15.64
CA LYS A 146 -2.76 -7.80 -16.11
C LYS A 146 -4.06 -7.82 -15.31
N ARG A 147 -4.04 -7.29 -14.09
CA ARG A 147 -5.21 -7.24 -13.19
C ARG A 147 -5.01 -6.22 -12.09
N ALA A 148 -6.07 -5.97 -11.32
CA ALA A 148 -5.98 -5.18 -10.12
C ALA A 148 -5.01 -5.80 -9.09
N THR A 149 -4.40 -4.96 -8.29
CA THR A 149 -3.60 -5.36 -7.13
C THR A 149 -4.49 -5.62 -5.92
N ILE A 150 -3.98 -6.39 -4.95
CA ILE A 150 -4.75 -6.83 -3.78
C ILE A 150 -5.28 -5.66 -2.95
N ASP A 151 -4.54 -4.59 -2.83
CA ASP A 151 -4.93 -3.37 -2.13
C ASP A 151 -6.14 -2.70 -2.79
N PHE A 152 -6.20 -2.65 -4.13
CA PHE A 152 -7.38 -2.16 -4.85
C PHE A 152 -8.59 -3.09 -4.71
N GLU A 153 -8.38 -4.41 -4.71
CA GLU A 153 -9.49 -5.34 -4.47
C GLU A 153 -10.06 -5.16 -3.05
N ILE A 154 -9.20 -4.95 -2.05
CA ILE A 154 -9.63 -4.64 -0.68
C ILE A 154 -10.33 -3.28 -0.62
N ALA A 155 -9.82 -2.27 -1.31
CA ALA A 155 -10.44 -0.95 -1.35
C ALA A 155 -11.89 -0.97 -1.90
N ARG A 156 -12.19 -1.87 -2.83
CA ARG A 156 -13.56 -2.07 -3.33
C ARG A 156 -14.49 -2.68 -2.29
N LEU A 157 -13.95 -3.47 -1.36
CA LEU A 157 -14.71 -4.09 -0.27
C LEU A 157 -14.94 -3.13 0.90
N PHE A 158 -14.07 -2.13 1.06
CA PHE A 158 -14.10 -1.14 2.13
C PHE A 158 -14.12 0.28 1.53
N PRO A 159 -15.24 0.69 0.91
CA PRO A 159 -15.32 1.96 0.20
C PRO A 159 -15.09 3.15 1.13
N SER A 160 -14.47 4.16 0.59
CA SER A 160 -14.16 5.43 1.24
C SER A 160 -14.04 6.54 0.18
N PRO A 161 -14.08 7.84 0.53
CA PRO A 161 -14.05 8.91 -0.46
C PRO A 161 -12.91 8.82 -1.46
N PHE A 162 -11.69 8.56 -1.00
CA PHE A 162 -10.53 8.37 -1.87
C PHE A 162 -10.33 6.91 -2.32
N GLY A 163 -11.19 5.96 -1.90
CA GLY A 163 -11.05 4.55 -2.24
C GLY A 163 -9.72 3.97 -1.79
N HIS A 164 -8.65 4.31 -2.51
CA HIS A 164 -7.28 3.89 -2.25
C HIS A 164 -6.33 5.09 -2.34
N VAL A 165 -5.39 5.19 -1.42
CA VAL A 165 -4.32 6.20 -1.41
C VAL A 165 -2.97 5.51 -1.53
N GLU A 166 -2.13 5.97 -2.46
CA GLU A 166 -0.77 5.46 -2.61
C GLU A 166 0.24 6.58 -2.35
N LEU A 167 1.14 6.32 -1.40
CA LEU A 167 2.20 7.21 -0.97
C LEU A 167 3.56 6.60 -1.27
N SER A 168 4.55 7.42 -1.62
CA SER A 168 5.92 6.97 -1.83
C SER A 168 6.90 7.98 -1.28
N LEU A 169 7.87 7.52 -0.51
CA LEU A 169 9.00 8.34 -0.06
C LEU A 169 9.86 8.81 -1.23
N THR A 170 9.78 8.12 -2.34
CA THR A 170 10.68 8.31 -3.46
C THR A 170 9.90 8.45 -4.75
N GLY A 171 10.25 9.47 -5.54
CA GLY A 171 9.68 9.64 -6.87
C GLY A 171 10.18 8.55 -7.81
N ASN A 172 9.26 7.93 -8.56
CA ASN A 172 9.62 7.11 -9.70
C ASN A 172 10.03 8.01 -10.88
N TYR A 173 10.78 7.48 -11.86
CA TYR A 173 11.29 8.19 -13.02
C TYR A 173 10.25 8.89 -13.90
N SER A 174 8.98 8.57 -13.78
CA SER A 174 7.90 9.21 -14.52
C SER A 174 7.04 10.08 -13.59
N SER A 175 7.44 11.34 -13.45
CA SER A 175 6.58 12.35 -12.85
C SER A 175 5.51 12.76 -13.85
N PHE A 176 4.24 12.66 -13.46
CA PHE A 176 3.12 13.13 -14.29
C PHE A 176 2.80 14.59 -14.02
N ARG A 177 2.98 15.02 -12.79
CA ARG A 177 2.68 16.37 -12.30
C ARG A 177 3.43 16.56 -10.99
N ASN A 178 3.60 17.80 -10.57
CA ASN A 178 4.27 18.18 -9.32
C ASN A 178 3.97 17.22 -8.16
N GLY A 179 4.94 16.39 -7.79
CA GLY A 179 4.82 15.43 -6.70
C GLY A 179 3.92 14.22 -6.93
N ILE A 180 3.30 14.05 -8.12
CA ILE A 180 2.53 12.86 -8.48
C ILE A 180 3.30 12.04 -9.47
N VAL A 181 3.48 10.78 -9.17
CA VAL A 181 4.24 9.80 -9.99
C VAL A 181 3.38 8.57 -10.30
N ALA A 182 3.89 7.71 -11.17
CA ALA A 182 3.28 6.41 -11.41
C ALA A 182 3.44 5.50 -10.19
N GLY A 183 2.34 5.01 -9.66
CA GLY A 183 2.31 4.08 -8.54
C GLY A 183 2.65 2.64 -8.92
N TYR A 184 2.69 1.80 -7.90
CA TYR A 184 2.88 0.34 -8.03
C TYR A 184 1.57 -0.43 -7.93
N SER A 185 0.55 0.18 -7.36
CA SER A 185 -0.80 -0.33 -7.29
C SER A 185 -1.53 -0.15 -8.61
N ALA A 186 -2.54 -0.95 -8.84
CA ALA A 186 -3.29 -0.95 -10.09
C ALA A 186 -4.77 -1.22 -9.85
N PRO A 187 -5.68 -0.35 -10.33
CA PRO A 187 -7.11 -0.56 -10.23
C PRO A 187 -7.64 -1.64 -11.18
N GLY A 188 -6.87 -2.00 -12.21
CA GLY A 188 -7.28 -2.98 -13.21
C GLY A 188 -6.24 -3.22 -14.30
N PRO A 189 -6.58 -4.04 -15.31
CA PRO A 189 -5.68 -4.31 -16.44
C PRO A 189 -5.28 -3.03 -17.16
N HIS A 190 -4.00 -2.90 -17.46
CA HIS A 190 -3.40 -1.75 -18.16
C HIS A 190 -3.62 -0.38 -17.50
N GLN A 191 -4.07 -0.36 -16.25
CA GLN A 191 -4.27 0.85 -15.48
C GLN A 191 -3.27 0.89 -14.33
N ARG A 192 -2.51 1.97 -14.24
CA ARG A 192 -1.59 2.24 -13.15
C ARG A 192 -2.21 3.30 -12.25
N ASN A 193 -2.04 3.14 -10.95
CA ASN A 193 -2.47 4.14 -9.99
C ASN A 193 -1.56 5.37 -10.02
N TYR A 194 -2.08 6.49 -9.52
CA TYR A 194 -1.29 7.66 -9.20
C TYR A 194 -0.80 7.56 -7.75
N CYS A 195 0.45 7.97 -7.53
CA CYS A 195 1.11 7.91 -6.25
C CYS A 195 1.60 9.30 -5.86
N TYR A 196 1.35 9.72 -4.63
CA TYR A 196 1.91 10.95 -4.09
C TYR A 196 3.35 10.69 -3.63
N ALA A 197 4.30 11.35 -4.26
CA ALA A 197 5.72 11.25 -3.94
C ALA A 197 6.26 12.52 -3.26
N ASP A 198 5.42 13.52 -3.08
CA ASP A 198 5.69 14.76 -2.34
C ASP A 198 4.65 14.97 -1.25
N PRO A 199 5.06 15.12 0.04
CA PRO A 199 4.14 15.28 1.15
C PRO A 199 3.24 16.51 1.03
N GLN A 200 3.78 17.64 0.53
CA GLN A 200 2.98 18.86 0.36
C GLN A 200 1.86 18.65 -0.66
N THR A 201 2.16 17.95 -1.75
CA THR A 201 1.15 17.60 -2.77
C THR A 201 0.09 16.66 -2.20
N ALA A 202 0.49 15.62 -1.44
CA ALA A 202 -0.44 14.73 -0.76
C ALA A 202 -1.35 15.48 0.22
N TYR A 203 -0.77 16.36 1.04
CA TYR A 203 -1.50 17.19 1.98
C TYR A 203 -2.53 18.08 1.27
N ASN A 204 -2.11 18.80 0.26
CA ASN A 204 -2.97 19.73 -0.48
C ASN A 204 -4.13 18.99 -1.17
N GLU A 205 -3.90 17.80 -1.71
CA GLU A 205 -4.94 17.03 -2.41
C GLU A 205 -5.91 16.33 -1.44
N LEU A 206 -5.42 15.76 -0.36
CA LEU A 206 -6.25 14.97 0.57
C LEU A 206 -7.06 15.86 1.51
N PHE A 207 -6.54 17.02 1.91
CA PHE A 207 -7.14 17.87 2.94
C PHE A 207 -7.66 19.22 2.42
N LYS A 208 -7.67 19.45 1.10
CA LYS A 208 -8.05 20.72 0.50
C LYS A 208 -9.45 21.20 0.87
N SER A 209 -10.37 20.31 1.19
CA SER A 209 -11.73 20.68 1.64
C SER A 209 -11.73 21.53 2.91
N VAL A 210 -10.66 21.44 3.70
CA VAL A 210 -10.48 22.21 4.94
C VAL A 210 -9.44 23.31 4.75
N THR A 211 -8.37 23.04 4.02
CA THR A 211 -7.25 23.98 3.85
C THR A 211 -7.50 25.02 2.76
N ASP A 212 -8.31 24.70 1.75
CA ASP A 212 -8.67 25.59 0.64
C ASP A 212 -10.08 25.33 0.10
N PRO A 213 -11.12 25.58 0.93
CA PRO A 213 -12.51 25.33 0.54
C PRO A 213 -12.97 26.13 -0.68
N GLY A 214 -12.40 27.33 -0.89
CA GLY A 214 -12.75 28.19 -2.03
C GLY A 214 -12.35 27.56 -3.37
N THR A 215 -11.20 26.92 -3.43
CA THR A 215 -10.78 26.15 -4.63
C THR A 215 -11.69 24.96 -4.85
N VAL A 216 -12.09 24.24 -3.78
CA VAL A 216 -13.03 23.10 -3.89
C VAL A 216 -14.38 23.54 -4.44
N ASP A 217 -14.92 24.66 -3.98
CA ASP A 217 -16.18 25.22 -4.49
C ASP A 217 -16.08 25.57 -5.98
N SER A 218 -14.98 26.20 -6.38
CA SER A 218 -14.72 26.55 -7.79
C SER A 218 -14.60 25.31 -8.68
N GLU A 219 -13.89 24.28 -8.22
CA GLU A 219 -13.80 22.98 -8.89
C GLU A 219 -15.17 22.31 -9.02
N ASN A 220 -15.97 22.31 -7.96
CA ASN A 220 -17.31 21.74 -7.98
C ASN A 220 -18.25 22.47 -8.95
N GLN A 221 -18.17 23.79 -9.05
CA GLN A 221 -18.91 24.57 -10.04
C GLN A 221 -18.49 24.23 -11.47
N MET A 222 -17.18 24.13 -11.72
CA MET A 222 -16.66 23.73 -13.02
C MET A 222 -17.11 22.30 -13.42
N LEU A 223 -17.06 21.36 -12.48
CA LEU A 223 -17.51 19.98 -12.71
C LEU A 223 -19.02 19.92 -13.01
N ARG A 224 -19.85 20.75 -12.37
CA ARG A 224 -21.29 20.87 -12.70
C ARG A 224 -21.46 21.34 -14.15
N PHE A 225 -20.79 22.43 -14.50
CA PHE A 225 -20.88 22.98 -15.85
C PHE A 225 -20.45 21.94 -16.93
N LEU A 226 -19.34 21.23 -16.69
CA LEU A 226 -18.88 20.19 -17.60
C LEU A 226 -19.88 19.03 -17.70
N GLN A 227 -20.48 18.62 -16.60
CA GLN A 227 -21.48 17.55 -16.59
C GLN A 227 -22.71 17.92 -17.39
N ASP A 228 -23.21 19.14 -17.23
CA ASP A 228 -24.40 19.62 -17.92
C ASP A 228 -24.15 19.71 -19.44
N ASP A 229 -23.02 20.27 -19.86
CA ASP A 229 -22.59 20.37 -21.26
C ASP A 229 -22.40 19.00 -21.92
N GLU A 230 -21.75 18.07 -21.22
CA GLU A 230 -21.52 16.72 -21.76
C GLU A 230 -22.78 15.86 -21.79
N THR A 231 -23.69 16.03 -20.82
CA THR A 231 -24.99 15.35 -20.82
C THR A 231 -25.81 15.77 -22.04
N PHE A 232 -25.84 17.06 -22.35
CA PHE A 232 -26.48 17.55 -23.56
C PHE A 232 -25.88 16.97 -24.85
N LYS A 233 -24.54 16.91 -24.93
CA LYS A 233 -23.84 16.29 -26.07
C LYS A 233 -24.11 14.78 -26.18
N ALA A 234 -24.23 14.07 -25.07
CA ALA A 234 -24.48 12.63 -25.04
C ALA A 234 -25.86 12.24 -25.63
N GLU A 235 -26.84 13.14 -25.58
CA GLU A 235 -28.16 12.92 -26.20
C GLU A 235 -28.08 12.89 -27.74
N VAL A 236 -27.14 13.62 -28.31
CA VAL A 236 -26.97 13.75 -29.78
C VAL A 236 -26.05 12.67 -30.33
N LEU A 237 -25.08 12.18 -29.57
CA LEU A 237 -24.08 11.21 -30.00
C LEU A 237 -24.63 9.78 -30.07
N LYS A 238 -24.05 8.96 -30.97
CA LYS A 238 -24.42 7.55 -31.12
C LYS A 238 -23.17 6.64 -31.08
N GLY A 239 -23.42 5.36 -30.81
CA GLY A 239 -22.40 4.32 -30.89
C GLY A 239 -21.26 4.51 -29.87
N HIS A 240 -20.03 4.31 -30.35
CA HIS A 240 -18.84 4.30 -29.49
C HIS A 240 -18.53 5.64 -28.84
N GLU A 241 -18.79 6.74 -29.52
CA GLU A 241 -18.58 8.08 -28.98
C GLU A 241 -19.53 8.39 -27.82
N LYS A 242 -20.77 7.95 -27.91
CA LYS A 242 -21.73 8.04 -26.80
C LYS A 242 -21.24 7.27 -25.56
N LEU A 243 -20.66 6.07 -25.77
CA LEU A 243 -20.12 5.27 -24.67
C LEU A 243 -18.93 5.95 -23.98
N LYS A 244 -18.01 6.52 -24.77
CA LYS A 244 -16.87 7.28 -24.22
C LYS A 244 -17.34 8.47 -23.38
N LEU A 245 -18.26 9.25 -23.91
CA LEU A 245 -18.80 10.41 -23.22
C LEU A 245 -19.57 10.02 -21.97
N SER A 246 -20.38 8.96 -22.01
CA SER A 246 -21.07 8.44 -20.83
C SER A 246 -20.11 7.99 -19.73
N ASN A 247 -18.96 7.38 -20.10
CA ASN A 247 -17.93 7.02 -19.11
C ASN A 247 -17.26 8.26 -18.51
N HIS A 248 -17.09 9.31 -19.29
CA HIS A 248 -16.52 10.57 -18.81
C HIS A 248 -17.48 11.28 -17.83
N ILE A 249 -18.77 11.35 -18.17
CA ILE A 249 -19.81 11.86 -17.26
C ILE A 249 -19.81 11.12 -15.92
N ARG A 250 -19.77 9.78 -15.93
CA ARG A 250 -19.69 8.97 -14.72
C ARG A 250 -18.43 9.29 -13.89
N SER A 251 -17.32 9.60 -14.54
CA SER A 251 -16.10 10.00 -13.84
C SER A 251 -16.27 11.35 -13.15
N ILE A 252 -16.92 12.31 -13.80
CA ILE A 252 -17.26 13.61 -13.20
C ILE A 252 -18.19 13.43 -12.00
N GLU A 253 -19.23 12.60 -12.14
CA GLU A 253 -20.16 12.29 -11.06
C GLU A 253 -19.46 11.66 -9.85
N ALA A 254 -18.54 10.72 -10.09
CA ALA A 254 -17.75 10.09 -9.03
C ALA A 254 -16.86 11.10 -8.29
N ILE A 255 -16.24 12.04 -9.00
CA ILE A 255 -15.42 13.11 -8.38
C ILE A 255 -16.31 14.02 -7.54
N ARG A 256 -17.45 14.44 -8.04
CA ARG A 256 -18.41 15.30 -7.31
C ARG A 256 -18.94 14.60 -6.05
N GLU A 257 -19.30 13.35 -6.16
CA GLU A 257 -19.76 12.55 -5.00
C GLU A 257 -18.65 12.42 -3.95
N ARG A 258 -17.42 12.14 -4.37
CA ARG A 258 -16.26 12.16 -3.47
C ARG A 258 -16.11 13.50 -2.76
N ASN A 259 -16.13 14.61 -3.50
CA ASN A 259 -15.98 15.95 -2.93
C ASN A 259 -17.08 16.24 -1.90
N ARG A 260 -18.32 15.85 -2.18
CA ARG A 260 -19.46 15.97 -1.25
C ARG A 260 -19.24 15.17 0.03
N GLN A 261 -18.75 13.92 -0.08
CA GLN A 261 -18.44 13.09 1.09
C GLN A 261 -17.34 13.70 1.94
N VAL A 262 -16.28 14.19 1.31
CA VAL A 262 -15.15 14.84 1.99
C VAL A 262 -15.59 16.12 2.69
N GLU A 263 -16.46 16.92 2.07
CA GLU A 263 -17.04 18.13 2.67
C GLU A 263 -17.84 17.80 3.95
N GLN A 264 -18.63 16.74 3.93
CA GLN A 264 -19.35 16.26 5.12
C GLN A 264 -18.44 15.82 6.27
N MET A 265 -17.19 15.47 5.97
CA MET A 265 -16.19 15.06 6.94
C MET A 265 -15.30 16.21 7.42
N SER A 266 -15.49 17.44 6.93
CA SER A 266 -14.59 18.58 7.17
C SER A 266 -14.29 18.84 8.65
N ALA A 267 -15.28 18.70 9.54
CA ALA A 267 -15.07 18.86 10.97
C ALA A 267 -14.14 17.79 11.57
N SER A 268 -14.24 16.53 11.12
CA SER A 268 -13.36 15.46 11.54
C SER A 268 -11.96 15.65 10.97
N ILE A 269 -11.86 16.06 9.71
CA ILE A 269 -10.59 16.33 9.04
C ILE A 269 -9.86 17.47 9.76
N ALA A 270 -10.53 18.59 10.05
CA ALA A 270 -9.94 19.73 10.73
C ALA A 270 -9.35 19.37 12.11
N LYS A 271 -9.99 18.44 12.81
CA LYS A 271 -9.51 17.98 14.13
C LYS A 271 -8.22 17.15 14.06
N HIS A 272 -7.95 16.48 12.96
CA HIS A 272 -6.83 15.55 12.81
C HIS A 272 -5.85 16.02 11.71
N LEU A 273 -5.95 17.27 11.31
CA LEU A 273 -5.10 17.83 10.28
C LEU A 273 -3.64 17.82 10.74
N PRO A 274 -2.69 17.28 9.94
CA PRO A 274 -1.28 17.39 10.28
C PRO A 274 -0.81 18.85 10.34
N GLU A 275 0.15 19.15 11.20
CA GLU A 275 0.76 20.48 11.24
C GLU A 275 1.54 20.75 9.95
N ILE A 276 1.26 21.89 9.28
CA ILE A 276 1.87 22.24 7.98
C ILE A 276 3.39 22.30 8.05
N ASP A 277 3.96 22.77 9.17
CA ASP A 277 5.41 22.89 9.35
C ASP A 277 6.14 21.54 9.32
N LYS A 278 5.43 20.44 9.57
CA LYS A 278 5.96 19.09 9.49
C LYS A 278 5.82 18.45 8.10
N VAL A 279 5.09 19.10 7.19
CA VAL A 279 4.74 18.51 5.87
C VAL A 279 5.73 18.92 4.78
N HIS A 280 6.79 19.63 5.12
CA HIS A 280 7.76 20.10 4.14
C HIS A 280 8.49 18.96 3.42
N SER A 281 8.55 19.10 2.10
CA SER A 281 9.30 18.21 1.22
C SER A 281 10.80 18.56 1.27
N ASN A 282 11.49 18.12 2.30
CA ASN A 282 12.93 18.25 2.37
C ASN A 282 13.61 17.20 1.46
N GLY A 283 14.44 17.67 0.54
CA GLY A 283 15.23 16.81 -0.33
C GLY A 283 14.63 16.49 -1.69
N GLY A 284 13.46 17.05 -2.03
CA GLY A 284 12.82 16.90 -3.34
C GLY A 284 12.28 15.48 -3.62
N LEU A 285 11.79 15.27 -4.84
CA LEU A 285 11.18 14.00 -5.28
C LEU A 285 12.15 12.82 -5.30
N ASN A 286 13.45 13.09 -5.41
CA ASN A 286 14.47 12.08 -5.68
C ASN A 286 15.27 11.69 -4.44
N ALA A 287 14.82 12.01 -3.25
CA ALA A 287 15.49 11.61 -2.03
C ALA A 287 14.48 11.26 -0.94
N SER A 288 14.77 10.22 -0.16
CA SER A 288 14.08 9.90 1.09
C SER A 288 14.85 10.52 2.23
N THR A 289 14.15 11.25 3.12
CA THR A 289 14.69 11.82 4.34
C THR A 289 13.79 11.47 5.52
N PRO A 290 14.28 11.46 6.75
CA PRO A 290 13.45 11.24 7.93
C PRO A 290 12.28 12.22 8.04
N GLU A 291 12.48 13.50 7.73
CA GLU A 291 11.43 14.52 7.77
C GLU A 291 10.33 14.25 6.76
N LYS A 292 10.70 13.84 5.54
CA LYS A 292 9.74 13.45 4.50
C LYS A 292 8.95 12.21 4.92
N GLN A 293 9.61 11.28 5.57
CA GLN A 293 9.01 10.04 6.10
C GLN A 293 7.98 10.35 7.19
N ASN A 294 8.36 11.19 8.17
CA ASN A 294 7.45 11.66 9.22
C ASN A 294 6.22 12.35 8.64
N ALA A 295 6.42 13.27 7.69
CA ALA A 295 5.33 13.98 7.05
C ALA A 295 4.34 13.02 6.35
N PHE A 296 4.82 12.00 5.64
CA PHE A 296 3.95 10.99 5.04
C PHE A 296 3.24 10.12 6.07
N THR A 297 3.90 9.78 7.18
CA THR A 297 3.28 9.02 8.26
C THR A 297 2.15 9.83 8.90
N ASP A 298 2.37 11.11 9.19
CA ASP A 298 1.32 12.01 9.73
C ASP A 298 0.13 12.12 8.76
N ILE A 299 0.38 12.27 7.46
CA ILE A 299 -0.66 12.31 6.41
C ILE A 299 -1.42 10.97 6.35
N LEU A 300 -0.72 9.84 6.37
CA LEU A 300 -1.30 8.50 6.35
C LEU A 300 -2.23 8.29 7.56
N VAL A 301 -1.75 8.60 8.75
CA VAL A 301 -2.53 8.47 9.98
C VAL A 301 -3.76 9.37 9.94
N ALA A 302 -3.61 10.63 9.56
CA ALA A 302 -4.73 11.57 9.43
C ALA A 302 -5.78 11.09 8.42
N ALA A 303 -5.36 10.62 7.25
CA ALA A 303 -6.27 10.11 6.21
C ALA A 303 -7.04 8.87 6.68
N LEU A 304 -6.41 7.97 7.43
CA LEU A 304 -7.06 6.78 7.97
C LEU A 304 -7.98 7.10 9.16
N VAL A 305 -7.53 7.94 10.10
CA VAL A 305 -8.32 8.28 11.30
C VAL A 305 -9.58 9.04 10.93
N THR A 306 -9.49 9.95 9.97
CA THR A 306 -10.64 10.70 9.47
C THR A 306 -11.58 9.87 8.60
N GLY A 307 -11.13 8.72 8.07
CA GLY A 307 -11.90 7.89 7.14
C GLY A 307 -11.89 8.39 5.70
N LEU A 308 -10.98 9.30 5.35
CA LEU A 308 -10.78 9.72 3.95
C LEU A 308 -10.44 8.54 3.05
N THR A 309 -9.68 7.60 3.59
CA THR A 309 -9.43 6.30 2.96
C THR A 309 -9.42 5.18 4.00
N ASN A 310 -9.75 3.97 3.58
CA ASN A 310 -9.63 2.75 4.37
C ASN A 310 -8.42 1.90 3.94
N VAL A 311 -7.81 2.22 2.81
CA VAL A 311 -6.70 1.44 2.25
C VAL A 311 -5.60 2.36 1.77
N VAL A 312 -4.40 2.16 2.31
CA VAL A 312 -3.20 2.90 1.93
C VAL A 312 -2.12 1.92 1.50
N THR A 313 -1.44 2.22 0.41
CA THR A 313 -0.18 1.59 0.03
C THR A 313 0.94 2.60 0.20
N TYR A 314 1.92 2.27 1.03
CA TYR A 314 3.03 3.15 1.36
C TYR A 314 4.36 2.51 0.95
N THR A 315 5.02 3.08 -0.05
CA THR A 315 6.35 2.67 -0.50
C THR A 315 7.41 3.44 0.27
N ILE A 316 8.11 2.74 1.16
CA ILE A 316 9.11 3.34 2.07
C ILE A 316 10.52 3.42 1.46
N ASP A 317 10.76 2.74 0.36
CA ASP A 317 12.02 2.89 -0.40
C ASP A 317 11.83 2.52 -1.89
N GLU A 318 12.76 2.99 -2.71
CA GLU A 318 12.83 2.71 -4.14
C GLU A 318 14.31 2.50 -4.53
N LEU A 319 14.57 1.50 -5.38
CA LEU A 319 15.94 1.10 -5.73
C LEU A 319 16.83 2.24 -6.27
N SER A 320 16.22 3.11 -7.05
CA SER A 320 16.95 4.19 -7.72
C SER A 320 17.05 5.47 -6.90
N THR A 321 16.42 5.52 -5.75
CA THR A 321 16.37 6.75 -4.95
C THR A 321 17.31 6.66 -3.75
N PRO A 322 18.23 7.61 -3.59
CA PRO A 322 19.11 7.62 -2.44
C PRO A 322 18.36 8.00 -1.17
N ILE A 323 18.80 7.42 -0.07
CA ILE A 323 18.42 7.85 1.28
C ILE A 323 19.42 8.88 1.76
N LYS A 324 18.93 9.94 2.38
CA LYS A 324 19.70 11.02 3.02
C LYS A 324 19.37 11.13 4.49
N GLY A 325 20.25 11.71 5.26
CA GLY A 325 20.00 12.07 6.66
C GLY A 325 19.94 10.87 7.60
N LEU A 326 20.55 9.74 7.25
CA LEU A 326 20.67 8.63 8.20
C LEU A 326 21.60 9.00 9.35
N PRO A 327 21.26 8.68 10.61
CA PRO A 327 22.10 8.94 11.76
C PRO A 327 23.53 8.41 11.58
N GLY A 328 24.52 9.30 11.68
CA GLY A 328 25.93 9.01 11.44
C GLY A 328 26.36 8.97 9.96
N ASN A 329 25.44 9.33 9.06
CA ASN A 329 25.67 9.47 7.61
C ASN A 329 24.84 10.64 7.04
N GLU A 330 24.68 11.71 7.78
CA GLU A 330 23.72 12.80 7.50
C GLU A 330 24.00 13.53 6.18
N GLY A 331 25.26 13.61 5.78
CA GLY A 331 25.67 14.23 4.51
C GLY A 331 25.64 13.33 3.29
N ASP A 332 25.37 12.04 3.50
CA ASP A 332 25.56 11.04 2.46
C ASP A 332 24.29 10.74 1.67
N HIS A 333 24.48 10.41 0.41
CA HIS A 333 23.47 9.84 -0.46
C HIS A 333 23.66 8.34 -0.58
N ILE A 334 22.94 7.56 0.19
CA ILE A 334 23.10 6.10 0.20
C ILE A 334 22.17 5.47 -0.83
N SER A 335 22.75 4.84 -1.84
CA SER A 335 22.01 4.11 -2.86
C SER A 335 21.50 2.76 -2.33
N ILE A 336 20.20 2.59 -2.25
CA ILE A 336 19.59 1.30 -1.90
C ILE A 336 19.93 0.21 -2.93
N HIS A 337 20.08 0.58 -4.19
CA HIS A 337 20.48 -0.33 -5.26
C HIS A 337 21.87 -0.94 -5.00
N GLU A 338 22.85 -0.10 -4.70
CA GLU A 338 24.23 -0.56 -4.39
C GLU A 338 24.23 -1.47 -3.15
N LEU A 339 23.48 -1.12 -2.12
CA LEU A 339 23.31 -1.98 -0.94
C LEU A 339 22.69 -3.34 -1.28
N GLY A 340 21.79 -3.39 -2.25
CA GLY A 340 21.22 -4.63 -2.79
C GLY A 340 22.25 -5.54 -3.43
N HIS A 341 23.27 -4.96 -4.05
CA HIS A 341 24.42 -5.67 -4.62
C HIS A 341 25.58 -5.89 -3.63
N ASN A 342 25.35 -5.68 -2.34
CA ASN A 342 26.38 -5.74 -1.28
C ASN A 342 27.49 -4.69 -1.38
N GLY A 343 27.28 -3.62 -2.13
CA GLY A 343 28.17 -2.45 -2.08
C GLY A 343 28.13 -1.86 -0.67
N GLY A 344 29.27 -1.80 0.01
CA GLY A 344 29.42 -1.06 1.26
C GLY A 344 29.49 0.44 0.99
N TYR A 345 29.40 1.24 2.04
CA TYR A 345 29.49 2.69 1.95
C TYR A 345 30.42 3.23 3.03
N SER A 346 31.34 4.11 2.68
CA SER A 346 32.29 4.74 3.62
C SER A 346 33.00 3.74 4.56
N GLY A 347 33.39 2.57 4.04
CA GLY A 347 34.02 1.50 4.84
C GLY A 347 33.10 0.69 5.73
N ILE A 348 31.80 1.00 5.73
CA ILE A 348 30.79 0.25 6.49
C ILE A 348 30.20 -0.85 5.58
N PRO A 349 30.12 -2.11 6.06
CA PRO A 349 29.51 -3.19 5.30
C PRO A 349 28.04 -2.91 4.97
N ALA A 350 27.59 -3.30 3.78
CA ALA A 350 26.23 -3.09 3.29
C ALA A 350 25.14 -3.61 4.26
N GLU A 351 25.40 -4.73 4.92
CA GLU A 351 24.50 -5.33 5.91
C GLU A 351 24.19 -4.36 7.06
N LYS A 352 25.20 -3.73 7.64
CA LYS A 352 25.03 -2.78 8.74
C LYS A 352 24.28 -1.51 8.31
N ILE A 353 24.51 -1.07 7.08
CA ILE A 353 23.77 0.09 6.54
C ILE A 353 22.31 -0.29 6.30
N ARG A 354 22.02 -1.46 5.73
CA ARG A 354 20.66 -1.96 5.54
C ARG A 354 19.92 -2.08 6.87
N GLU A 355 20.59 -2.54 7.92
CA GLU A 355 20.02 -2.60 9.27
C GLU A 355 19.65 -1.22 9.78
N LYS A 356 20.55 -0.23 9.71
CA LYS A 356 20.26 1.16 10.10
C LYS A 356 19.03 1.74 9.37
N ILE A 357 18.97 1.53 8.06
CA ILE A 357 17.84 1.99 7.23
C ILE A 357 16.54 1.35 7.72
N ARG A 358 16.54 0.06 8.04
CA ARG A 358 15.34 -0.64 8.52
C ARG A 358 14.91 -0.18 9.90
N VAL A 359 15.87 0.00 10.82
CA VAL A 359 15.58 0.59 12.13
C VAL A 359 14.86 1.93 11.95
N GLY A 360 15.45 2.86 11.17
CA GLY A 360 14.82 4.15 10.91
C GLY A 360 13.43 4.07 10.27
N HIS A 361 13.21 3.09 9.38
CA HIS A 361 11.88 2.88 8.78
C HIS A 361 10.83 2.38 9.78
N ILE A 362 11.21 1.48 10.69
CA ILE A 362 10.29 0.92 11.69
C ILE A 362 10.03 1.91 12.81
N ASP A 363 11.04 2.65 13.25
CA ASP A 363 10.88 3.66 14.31
C ASP A 363 9.94 4.82 13.91
N GLN A 364 9.71 5.01 12.61
CA GLN A 364 8.88 6.10 12.07
C GLN A 364 7.48 5.66 11.62
N VAL A 365 7.22 4.38 11.52
CA VAL A 365 5.93 3.81 11.14
C VAL A 365 5.19 3.24 12.34
#